data_f47ad4ed679f2cfc99811b0e6a96aac8
#
_entry.id   f47ad4ed679f2cfc99811b0e6a96aac8
#
_cell.length_a   1.000
_cell.length_b   1.000
_cell.length_c   1.000
_cell.angle_alpha   90.00
_cell.angle_beta   90.00
_cell.angle_gamma   90.00
#
_symmetry.space_group_name_H-M   'P 1'
#
loop_
_entity.id
_entity.type
_entity.pdbx_description
1 polymer ?
#
loop_
_entity_poly.entity_id
_entity_poly.type
_entity_poly.pdbx_seq_one_letter_code
_entity_poly.pdbx_strand_id
1 'polypeptide(L)'
;EEYKDVSAAEPVVIIGAGPAGMFAALRLLMRGFKPVILERGKDVHARKFDMAKLSKEGNVNPDSNYCFGEGGAGTFSDGKLYTRSSKRGDIREVLHQLVRFGADPSILIDAHPHIGSDKLPVVVENIRKCIVEHGGEYHFDSRVIDIVRKGDGGFDVTVADGSIYQSKKIILATGHSA
;
A
#
# COMPACT_ATOMS: atom_id res chain seq x y z
N GLU A 1 18.98 -6.88 1.56
CA GLU A 1 18.81 -5.85 2.61
C GLU A 1 17.77 -6.35 3.61
N GLU A 2 18.04 -6.13 4.92
CA GLU A 2 17.13 -6.52 6.00
C GLU A 2 16.19 -5.38 6.36
N TYR A 3 14.96 -5.71 6.78
CA TYR A 3 14.03 -4.75 7.37
C TYR A 3 14.46 -4.46 8.80
N LYS A 4 14.46 -3.18 9.17
CA LYS A 4 14.84 -2.70 10.50
C LYS A 4 13.62 -2.53 11.38
N ASP A 5 13.77 -2.72 12.68
CA ASP A 5 12.81 -2.24 13.65
C ASP A 5 12.81 -0.70 13.65
N VAL A 6 11.66 -0.13 13.31
CA VAL A 6 11.48 1.31 13.18
C VAL A 6 10.47 1.88 14.18
N SER A 7 10.12 1.12 15.22
CA SER A 7 9.11 1.51 16.21
C SER A 7 9.35 2.90 16.80
N ALA A 8 10.61 3.26 17.04
CA ALA A 8 11.03 4.56 17.59
C ALA A 8 11.67 5.49 16.53
N ALA A 9 11.62 5.13 15.24
CA ALA A 9 12.26 5.91 14.20
C ALA A 9 11.41 7.11 13.74
N GLU A 10 12.04 8.02 12.99
CA GLU A 10 11.37 9.18 12.39
C GLU A 10 10.23 8.73 11.47
N PRO A 11 9.00 9.22 11.67
CA PRO A 11 7.87 8.84 10.84
C PRO A 11 7.93 9.50 9.46
N VAL A 12 7.47 8.73 8.46
CA VAL A 12 7.16 9.24 7.13
C VAL A 12 5.72 8.84 6.82
N VAL A 13 4.84 9.82 6.63
CA VAL A 13 3.43 9.58 6.30
C VAL A 13 3.32 9.22 4.83
N ILE A 14 2.64 8.11 4.54
CA ILE A 14 2.34 7.64 3.20
C ILE A 14 0.83 7.68 3.00
N ILE A 15 0.38 8.38 1.97
CA ILE A 15 -1.04 8.53 1.66
C ILE A 15 -1.39 7.54 0.55
N GLY A 16 -2.05 6.45 0.95
CA GLY A 16 -2.46 5.35 0.09
C GLY A 16 -1.69 4.05 0.33
N ALA A 17 -2.41 2.93 0.43
CA ALA A 17 -1.91 1.57 0.59
C ALA A 17 -1.98 0.75 -0.71
N GLY A 18 -1.90 1.40 -1.85
CA GLY A 18 -1.70 0.76 -3.14
C GLY A 18 -0.25 0.28 -3.34
N PRO A 19 0.09 -0.28 -4.52
CA PRO A 19 1.45 -0.80 -4.77
C PRO A 19 2.55 0.22 -4.48
N ALA A 20 2.38 1.47 -4.91
CA ALA A 20 3.37 2.52 -4.66
C ALA A 20 3.60 2.76 -3.16
N GLY A 21 2.53 2.84 -2.36
CA GLY A 21 2.62 3.06 -0.92
C GLY A 21 3.24 1.88 -0.19
N MET A 22 2.84 0.65 -0.52
CA MET A 22 3.38 -0.57 0.10
C MET A 22 4.87 -0.74 -0.17
N PHE A 23 5.31 -0.60 -1.42
CA PHE A 23 6.74 -0.72 -1.75
C PHE A 23 7.57 0.44 -1.19
N ALA A 24 7.01 1.67 -1.13
CA ALA A 24 7.64 2.78 -0.44
C ALA A 24 7.84 2.48 1.05
N ALA A 25 6.84 1.89 1.71
CA ALA A 25 6.93 1.50 3.12
C ALA A 25 8.02 0.45 3.36
N LEU A 26 8.09 -0.60 2.55
CA LEU A 26 9.16 -1.60 2.62
C LEU A 26 10.54 -0.95 2.46
N ARG A 27 10.68 -0.01 1.54
CA ARG A 27 11.95 0.71 1.33
C ARG A 27 12.30 1.60 2.52
N LEU A 28 11.32 2.22 3.16
CA LEU A 28 11.52 3.01 4.39
C LEU A 28 12.01 2.13 5.55
N LEU A 29 11.47 0.92 5.72
CA LEU A 29 11.96 -0.03 6.72
C LEU A 29 13.46 -0.33 6.52
N MET A 30 13.88 -0.59 5.28
CA MET A 30 15.29 -0.83 4.95
C MET A 30 16.18 0.38 5.29
N ARG A 31 15.64 1.59 5.15
CA ARG A 31 16.33 2.86 5.43
C ARG A 31 16.24 3.31 6.88
N GLY A 32 15.49 2.62 7.74
CA GLY A 32 15.33 2.95 9.15
C GLY A 32 14.39 4.12 9.43
N PHE A 33 13.40 4.34 8.56
CA PHE A 33 12.29 5.27 8.78
C PHE A 33 11.01 4.52 9.08
N LYS A 34 10.16 5.10 9.93
CA LYS A 34 8.87 4.52 10.31
C LYS A 34 7.80 4.89 9.27
N PRO A 35 7.32 3.95 8.44
CA PRO A 35 6.19 4.22 7.56
C PRO A 35 4.90 4.31 8.37
N VAL A 36 4.12 5.35 8.13
CA VAL A 36 2.75 5.55 8.66
C VAL A 36 1.82 5.66 7.46
N ILE A 37 1.14 4.57 7.15
CA ILE A 37 0.28 4.48 5.97
C ILE A 37 -1.14 4.87 6.34
N LEU A 38 -1.70 5.83 5.60
CA LEU A 38 -3.10 6.26 5.69
C LEU A 38 -3.84 5.78 4.45
N GLU A 39 -4.76 4.83 4.63
CA GLU A 39 -5.58 4.27 3.54
C GLU A 39 -7.05 4.68 3.75
N ARG A 40 -7.67 5.22 2.69
CA ARG A 40 -9.06 5.65 2.76
C ARG A 40 -10.04 4.49 2.86
N GLY A 41 -9.71 3.36 2.27
CA GLY A 41 -10.52 2.15 2.29
C GLY A 41 -10.14 1.19 3.41
N LYS A 42 -10.61 -0.05 3.27
CA LYS A 42 -10.43 -1.11 4.25
C LYS A 42 -9.31 -2.07 3.86
N ASP A 43 -8.97 -2.97 4.80
CA ASP A 43 -8.07 -4.08 4.53
C ASP A 43 -8.63 -5.07 3.49
N VAL A 44 -7.79 -5.96 2.98
CA VAL A 44 -8.16 -6.90 1.89
C VAL A 44 -9.32 -7.81 2.24
N HIS A 45 -9.48 -8.20 3.50
CA HIS A 45 -10.59 -9.07 3.92
C HIS A 45 -11.91 -8.33 3.91
N ALA A 46 -11.97 -7.15 4.52
CA ALA A 46 -13.15 -6.31 4.54
C ALA A 46 -13.55 -5.85 3.13
N ARG A 47 -12.56 -5.51 2.28
CA ARG A 47 -12.80 -5.20 0.86
C ARG A 47 -13.47 -6.34 0.10
N LYS A 48 -13.08 -7.57 0.35
CA LYS A 48 -13.70 -8.75 -0.29
C LYS A 48 -15.19 -8.83 -0.01
N PHE A 49 -15.60 -8.50 1.22
CA PHE A 49 -17.02 -8.43 1.59
C PHE A 49 -17.73 -7.25 0.93
N ASP A 50 -17.13 -6.06 0.90
CA ASP A 50 -17.69 -4.88 0.25
C ASP A 50 -17.90 -5.12 -1.25
N MET A 51 -16.96 -5.78 -1.91
CA MET A 51 -17.10 -6.14 -3.33
C MET A 51 -18.15 -7.21 -3.60
N ALA A 52 -18.31 -8.18 -2.70
CA ALA A 52 -19.38 -9.16 -2.80
C ALA A 52 -20.76 -8.50 -2.65
N LYS A 53 -20.91 -7.51 -1.78
CA LYS A 53 -22.13 -6.69 -1.65
C LYS A 53 -22.37 -5.85 -2.90
N LEU A 54 -21.34 -5.20 -3.43
CA LEU A 54 -21.44 -4.43 -4.66
C LEU A 54 -21.96 -5.29 -5.81
N SER A 55 -21.46 -6.52 -5.97
CA SER A 55 -21.89 -7.43 -7.01
C SER A 55 -23.33 -7.93 -6.86
N LYS A 56 -23.83 -8.03 -5.60
CA LYS A 56 -25.17 -8.55 -5.31
C LYS A 56 -26.24 -7.46 -5.22
N GLU A 57 -25.90 -6.32 -4.65
CA GLU A 57 -26.85 -5.28 -4.24
C GLU A 57 -26.69 -3.98 -5.03
N GLY A 58 -25.61 -3.84 -5.81
CA GLY A 58 -25.30 -2.62 -6.57
C GLY A 58 -24.85 -1.43 -5.70
N ASN A 59 -24.69 -1.63 -4.38
CA ASN A 59 -24.30 -0.57 -3.45
C ASN A 59 -22.78 -0.36 -3.47
N VAL A 60 -22.36 0.81 -3.93
CA VAL A 60 -20.94 1.20 -3.96
C VAL A 60 -20.58 1.93 -2.69
N ASN A 61 -19.61 1.40 -1.92
CA ASN A 61 -18.95 2.18 -0.88
C ASN A 61 -17.92 3.11 -1.54
N PRO A 62 -18.04 4.45 -1.39
CA PRO A 62 -17.15 5.39 -2.07
C PRO A 62 -15.70 5.31 -1.62
N ASP A 63 -15.43 4.82 -0.42
CA ASP A 63 -14.10 4.74 0.16
C ASP A 63 -13.50 3.31 0.14
N SER A 64 -14.32 2.27 -0.09
CA SER A 64 -13.86 0.87 -0.17
C SER A 64 -14.58 0.14 -1.30
N ASN A 65 -13.89 -0.07 -2.41
CA ASN A 65 -14.45 -0.66 -3.64
C ASN A 65 -13.33 -1.24 -4.52
N TYR A 66 -13.57 -1.43 -5.82
CA TYR A 66 -12.54 -1.89 -6.75
C TYR A 66 -11.34 -0.93 -6.90
N CYS A 67 -11.54 0.37 -6.70
CA CYS A 67 -10.50 1.39 -6.88
C CYS A 67 -9.72 1.66 -5.59
N PHE A 68 -10.39 1.60 -4.43
CA PHE A 68 -9.84 2.03 -3.14
C PHE A 68 -9.81 0.91 -2.12
N GLY A 69 -8.83 0.99 -1.23
CA GLY A 69 -8.55 0.02 -0.18
C GLY A 69 -7.16 -0.61 -0.32
N GLU A 70 -6.78 -1.42 0.65
CA GLU A 70 -5.48 -2.08 0.74
C GLU A 70 -5.12 -2.83 -0.57
N GLY A 71 -3.91 -2.62 -1.05
CA GLY A 71 -3.41 -3.19 -2.30
C GLY A 71 -3.79 -2.41 -3.56
N GLY A 72 -4.72 -1.43 -3.47
CA GLY A 72 -5.16 -0.61 -4.58
C GLY A 72 -6.10 -1.30 -5.55
N ALA A 73 -6.27 -0.72 -6.73
CA ALA A 73 -7.24 -1.18 -7.74
C ALA A 73 -6.94 -2.57 -8.31
N GLY A 74 -5.69 -3.02 -8.24
CA GLY A 74 -5.25 -4.31 -8.79
C GLY A 74 -5.43 -5.51 -7.88
N THR A 75 -5.74 -5.34 -6.61
CA THR A 75 -5.68 -6.40 -5.57
C THR A 75 -6.50 -7.64 -5.91
N PHE A 76 -7.63 -7.48 -6.54
CA PHE A 76 -8.55 -8.57 -6.91
C PHE A 76 -8.57 -8.85 -8.42
N SER A 77 -7.55 -8.39 -9.12
CA SER A 77 -7.28 -8.77 -10.53
C SER A 77 -6.37 -10.00 -10.58
N ASP A 78 -6.09 -10.48 -11.77
CA ASP A 78 -5.10 -11.56 -11.99
C ASP A 78 -3.65 -11.12 -11.69
N GLY A 79 -3.44 -9.84 -11.36
CA GLY A 79 -2.13 -9.35 -10.95
C GLY A 79 -1.08 -9.48 -12.04
N LYS A 80 -1.40 -9.02 -13.25
CA LYS A 80 -0.44 -8.98 -14.36
C LYS A 80 0.72 -8.07 -14.04
N LEU A 81 1.93 -8.57 -14.12
CA LEU A 81 3.17 -7.88 -13.76
C LEU A 81 3.97 -7.40 -14.97
N TYR A 82 3.39 -7.49 -16.17
CA TYR A 82 4.05 -7.05 -17.38
C TYR A 82 4.15 -5.53 -17.45
N THR A 83 5.35 -5.03 -17.72
CA THR A 83 5.61 -3.61 -17.99
C THR A 83 6.54 -3.44 -19.19
N ARG A 84 6.31 -2.42 -19.99
CA ARG A 84 7.21 -2.00 -21.07
C ARG A 84 8.31 -1.07 -20.59
N SER A 85 8.22 -0.59 -19.35
CA SER A 85 9.17 0.37 -18.77
C SER A 85 10.34 -0.38 -18.12
N SER A 86 11.48 -0.41 -18.79
CA SER A 86 12.74 -0.93 -18.24
C SER A 86 13.74 0.16 -17.85
N LYS A 87 13.39 1.43 -18.08
CA LYS A 87 14.33 2.56 -17.94
C LYS A 87 14.38 3.18 -16.54
N ARG A 88 13.40 2.87 -15.67
CA ARG A 88 13.26 3.51 -14.36
C ARG A 88 13.08 2.45 -13.28
N GLY A 89 14.20 2.03 -12.68
CA GLY A 89 14.21 1.08 -11.58
C GLY A 89 14.38 -0.39 -12.03
N ASP A 90 14.76 -1.23 -11.07
CA ASP A 90 14.95 -2.66 -11.29
C ASP A 90 13.63 -3.41 -11.00
N ILE A 91 12.99 -3.88 -12.06
CA ILE A 91 11.76 -4.68 -11.97
C ILE A 91 12.01 -5.98 -11.19
N ARG A 92 13.20 -6.56 -11.30
CA ARG A 92 13.54 -7.82 -10.61
C ARG A 92 13.46 -7.65 -9.09
N GLU A 93 13.86 -6.50 -8.56
CA GLU A 93 13.73 -6.22 -7.12
C GLU A 93 12.27 -6.33 -6.67
N VAL A 94 11.35 -5.75 -7.44
CA VAL A 94 9.90 -5.84 -7.15
C VAL A 94 9.40 -7.28 -7.22
N LEU A 95 9.79 -8.05 -8.24
CA LEU A 95 9.40 -9.45 -8.37
C LEU A 95 9.95 -10.32 -7.23
N HIS A 96 11.20 -10.13 -6.82
CA HIS A 96 11.78 -10.81 -5.67
C HIS A 96 11.04 -10.47 -4.36
N GLN A 97 10.64 -9.22 -4.17
CA GLN A 97 9.81 -8.86 -3.00
C GLN A 97 8.45 -9.56 -3.05
N LEU A 98 7.78 -9.60 -4.19
CA LEU A 98 6.51 -10.31 -4.33
C LEU A 98 6.64 -11.81 -4.02
N VAL A 99 7.70 -12.46 -4.48
CA VAL A 99 8.00 -13.87 -4.13
C VAL A 99 8.25 -14.02 -2.64
N ARG A 100 9.01 -13.12 -2.03
CA ARG A 100 9.26 -13.11 -0.57
C ARG A 100 7.96 -13.06 0.23
N PHE A 101 6.93 -12.37 -0.27
CA PHE A 101 5.63 -12.25 0.37
C PHE A 101 4.59 -13.27 -0.10
N GLY A 102 4.98 -14.28 -0.88
CA GLY A 102 4.16 -15.44 -1.19
C GLY A 102 3.68 -15.57 -2.63
N ALA A 103 4.18 -14.75 -3.56
CA ALA A 103 3.97 -15.00 -4.99
C ALA A 103 4.76 -16.23 -5.45
N ASP A 104 4.27 -16.88 -6.50
CA ASP A 104 4.95 -18.06 -7.07
C ASP A 104 6.32 -17.66 -7.65
N PRO A 105 7.40 -18.41 -7.38
CA PRO A 105 8.72 -18.13 -7.94
C PRO A 105 8.78 -18.11 -9.47
N SER A 106 7.84 -18.74 -10.17
CA SER A 106 7.77 -18.70 -11.63
C SER A 106 7.69 -17.29 -12.20
N ILE A 107 7.16 -16.31 -11.45
CA ILE A 107 7.12 -14.91 -11.88
C ILE A 107 8.50 -14.31 -12.18
N LEU A 108 9.59 -14.92 -11.67
CA LEU A 108 10.95 -14.45 -11.90
C LEU A 108 11.49 -14.83 -13.28
N ILE A 109 10.90 -15.84 -13.91
CA ILE A 109 11.37 -16.40 -15.19
C ILE A 109 10.35 -16.28 -16.31
N ASP A 110 9.09 -16.06 -16.00
CA ASP A 110 8.02 -15.91 -16.99
C ASP A 110 8.16 -14.62 -17.78
N ALA A 111 7.92 -14.68 -19.09
CA ALA A 111 7.92 -13.48 -19.95
C ALA A 111 6.75 -12.53 -19.67
N HIS A 112 5.62 -13.07 -19.22
CA HIS A 112 4.41 -12.32 -18.88
C HIS A 112 3.85 -12.79 -17.52
N PRO A 113 4.55 -12.48 -16.42
CA PRO A 113 4.20 -13.03 -15.12
C PRO A 113 2.88 -12.46 -14.60
N HIS A 114 2.14 -13.28 -13.86
CA HIS A 114 0.95 -12.89 -13.10
C HIS A 114 0.90 -13.65 -11.78
N ILE A 115 0.26 -13.06 -10.77
CA ILE A 115 0.22 -13.64 -9.41
C ILE A 115 -1.02 -14.52 -9.22
N GLY A 116 -2.15 -14.15 -9.80
CA GLY A 116 -3.45 -14.77 -9.57
C GLY A 116 -4.31 -14.00 -8.57
N SER A 117 -5.60 -13.94 -8.83
CA SER A 117 -6.57 -13.13 -8.08
C SER A 117 -6.86 -13.65 -6.67
N ASP A 118 -6.57 -14.91 -6.39
CA ASP A 118 -6.68 -15.53 -5.07
C ASP A 118 -5.40 -15.36 -4.23
N LYS A 119 -4.25 -15.28 -4.87
CA LYS A 119 -2.94 -15.15 -4.21
C LYS A 119 -2.54 -13.71 -3.93
N LEU A 120 -2.90 -12.78 -4.80
CA LEU A 120 -2.49 -11.38 -4.65
C LEU A 120 -2.98 -10.74 -3.33
N PRO A 121 -4.22 -10.95 -2.86
CA PRO A 121 -4.65 -10.49 -1.54
C PRO A 121 -3.79 -11.01 -0.38
N VAL A 122 -3.32 -12.26 -0.47
CA VAL A 122 -2.44 -12.86 0.54
C VAL A 122 -1.07 -12.20 0.54
N VAL A 123 -0.50 -11.93 -0.63
CA VAL A 123 0.77 -11.21 -0.77
C VAL A 123 0.65 -9.80 -0.16
N VAL A 124 -0.42 -9.09 -0.46
CA VAL A 124 -0.70 -7.75 0.09
C VAL A 124 -0.80 -7.79 1.62
N GLU A 125 -1.52 -8.75 2.18
CA GLU A 125 -1.63 -8.93 3.63
C GLU A 125 -0.28 -9.24 4.27
N ASN A 126 0.53 -10.10 3.65
CA ASN A 126 1.86 -10.44 4.15
C ASN A 126 2.81 -9.24 4.16
N ILE A 127 2.72 -8.37 3.16
CA ILE A 127 3.46 -7.10 3.15
C ILE A 127 3.04 -6.23 4.33
N ARG A 128 1.74 -6.06 4.59
CA ARG A 128 1.25 -5.31 5.74
C ARG A 128 1.74 -5.89 7.06
N LYS A 129 1.62 -7.21 7.25
CA LYS A 129 2.11 -7.88 8.46
C LYS A 129 3.59 -7.59 8.69
N CYS A 130 4.42 -7.72 7.67
CA CYS A 130 5.85 -7.39 7.76
C CYS A 130 6.09 -5.94 8.18
N ILE A 131 5.38 -4.98 7.58
CA ILE A 131 5.54 -3.56 7.92
C ILE A 131 5.17 -3.30 9.38
N VAL A 132 4.06 -3.87 9.85
CA VAL A 132 3.58 -3.69 11.24
C VAL A 132 4.50 -4.39 12.25
N GLU A 133 4.95 -5.61 11.96
CA GLU A 133 5.89 -6.36 12.80
C GLU A 133 7.22 -5.63 13.00
N HIS A 134 7.63 -4.82 12.04
CA HIS A 134 8.84 -3.99 12.13
C HIS A 134 8.58 -2.57 12.68
N GLY A 135 7.38 -2.30 13.22
CA GLY A 135 7.06 -1.04 13.88
C GLY A 135 6.45 0.04 12.99
N GLY A 136 6.15 -0.25 11.73
CA GLY A 136 5.34 0.61 10.87
C GLY A 136 3.86 0.61 11.27
N GLU A 137 3.10 1.53 10.73
CA GLU A 137 1.67 1.69 11.04
C GLU A 137 0.81 1.65 9.78
N TYR A 138 -0.36 1.01 9.90
CA TYR A 138 -1.45 1.06 8.92
C TYR A 138 -2.70 1.60 9.58
N HIS A 139 -3.27 2.64 8.99
CA HIS A 139 -4.54 3.24 9.40
C HIS A 139 -5.52 3.13 8.25
N PHE A 140 -6.52 2.26 8.40
CA PHE A 140 -7.63 2.10 7.46
C PHE A 140 -8.76 3.09 7.77
N ASP A 141 -9.73 3.21 6.86
CA ASP A 141 -10.82 4.18 6.96
C ASP A 141 -10.31 5.62 7.24
N SER A 142 -9.12 5.92 6.73
CA SER A 142 -8.36 7.16 7.02
C SER A 142 -8.17 7.96 5.74
N ARG A 143 -9.28 8.49 5.21
CA ARG A 143 -9.25 9.35 4.03
C ARG A 143 -8.63 10.70 4.38
N VAL A 144 -7.48 11.01 3.77
CA VAL A 144 -6.83 12.31 3.90
C VAL A 144 -7.67 13.37 3.20
N ILE A 145 -7.96 14.45 3.93
CA ILE A 145 -8.78 15.59 3.44
C ILE A 145 -7.98 16.88 3.34
N ASP A 146 -6.84 16.98 4.04
CA ASP A 146 -6.01 18.18 4.00
C ASP A 146 -4.54 17.86 4.29
N ILE A 147 -3.64 18.64 3.70
CA ILE A 147 -2.19 18.57 3.91
C ILE A 147 -1.68 20.00 4.04
N VAL A 148 -1.21 20.35 5.22
CA VAL A 148 -0.68 21.68 5.52
C VAL A 148 0.83 21.58 5.74
N ARG A 149 1.59 22.37 4.99
CA ARG A 149 3.03 22.54 5.23
C ARG A 149 3.23 23.55 6.35
N LYS A 150 3.98 23.16 7.37
CA LYS A 150 4.29 23.99 8.53
C LYS A 150 5.49 24.89 8.28
N GLY A 151 5.60 25.96 9.06
CA GLY A 151 6.73 26.88 8.99
C GLY A 151 8.09 26.25 9.34
N ASP A 152 8.12 25.15 10.10
CA ASP A 152 9.30 24.36 10.42
C ASP A 152 9.72 23.36 9.31
N GLY A 153 8.98 23.36 8.21
CA GLY A 153 9.20 22.47 7.05
C GLY A 153 8.51 21.11 7.15
N GLY A 154 7.85 20.80 8.27
CA GLY A 154 7.04 19.61 8.45
C GLY A 154 5.65 19.72 7.83
N PHE A 155 4.86 18.65 7.97
CA PHE A 155 3.50 18.54 7.44
C PHE A 155 2.53 18.10 8.54
N ASP A 156 1.35 18.68 8.52
CA ASP A 156 0.16 18.18 9.20
C ASP A 156 -0.75 17.56 8.15
N VAL A 157 -1.07 16.27 8.32
CA VAL A 157 -1.95 15.51 7.44
C VAL A 157 -3.23 15.20 8.18
N THR A 158 -4.34 15.79 7.76
CA THR A 158 -5.65 15.62 8.40
C THR A 158 -6.48 14.58 7.66
N VAL A 159 -7.05 13.63 8.40
CA VAL A 159 -7.99 12.65 7.90
C VAL A 159 -9.44 13.01 8.22
N ALA A 160 -10.40 12.36 7.58
CA ALA A 160 -11.81 12.73 7.61
C ALA A 160 -12.46 12.69 9.01
N ASP A 161 -11.94 11.88 9.94
CA ASP A 161 -12.40 11.84 11.34
C ASP A 161 -11.84 12.97 12.21
N GLY A 162 -11.01 13.87 11.66
CA GLY A 162 -10.36 14.98 12.35
C GLY A 162 -9.00 14.65 12.95
N SER A 163 -8.53 13.40 12.90
CA SER A 163 -7.19 13.02 13.35
C SER A 163 -6.12 13.69 12.49
N ILE A 164 -5.02 14.10 13.12
CA ILE A 164 -3.88 14.73 12.45
C ILE A 164 -2.63 13.90 12.67
N TYR A 165 -1.95 13.58 11.55
CA TYR A 165 -0.66 12.90 11.54
C TYR A 165 0.43 13.87 11.14
N GLN A 166 1.52 13.90 11.90
CA GLN A 166 2.63 14.83 11.70
C GLN A 166 3.87 14.11 11.22
N SER A 167 4.54 14.65 10.21
CA SER A 167 5.84 14.17 9.78
C SER A 167 6.63 15.25 9.04
N LYS A 168 7.95 15.09 8.99
CA LYS A 168 8.82 15.98 8.19
C LYS A 168 8.76 15.66 6.70
N LYS A 169 8.31 14.44 6.34
CA LYS A 169 8.24 13.96 4.96
C LYS A 169 6.94 13.22 4.73
N ILE A 170 6.37 13.42 3.55
CA ILE A 170 5.16 12.73 3.11
C ILE A 170 5.38 12.10 1.73
N ILE A 171 4.71 11.00 1.47
CA ILE A 171 4.67 10.33 0.17
C ILE A 171 3.22 10.27 -0.30
N LEU A 172 2.93 10.87 -1.44
CA LEU A 172 1.63 10.78 -2.10
C LEU A 172 1.62 9.53 -2.98
N ALA A 173 0.82 8.52 -2.60
CA ALA A 173 0.67 7.25 -3.29
C ALA A 173 -0.80 6.93 -3.57
N THR A 174 -1.59 7.97 -3.89
CA THR A 174 -3.04 7.95 -3.99
C THR A 174 -3.58 7.23 -5.24
N GLY A 175 -2.72 6.97 -6.22
CA GLY A 175 -3.12 6.37 -7.50
C GLY A 175 -3.79 7.36 -8.44
N HIS A 176 -4.43 6.83 -9.50
CA HIS A 176 -4.97 7.64 -10.59
C HIS A 176 -6.35 8.25 -10.26
N SER A 177 -7.13 7.59 -9.40
CA SER A 177 -8.55 7.92 -9.15
C SER A 177 -8.80 8.74 -7.87
N ALA A 178 -7.74 9.31 -7.29
CA ALA A 178 -7.84 10.13 -6.09
C ALA A 178 -8.05 11.60 -6.40
#